data_da5ac5eb6114168af0dd57496e689060
#
_entry.id   da5ac5eb6114168af0dd57496e689060
#
_cell.length_a   1.000
_cell.length_b   1.000
_cell.length_c   1.000
_cell.angle_alpha   90.00
_cell.angle_beta   90.00
_cell.angle_gamma   90.00
#
_symmetry.space_group_name_H-M   'P 1'
#
loop_
_entity.id
_entity.type
_entity.pdbx_description
1 polymer ?
#
loop_
_entity_poly.entity_id
_entity_poly.type
_entity_poly.pdbx_seq_one_letter_code
_entity_poly.pdbx_strand_id
1 'polypeptide(L)'
;KSKMPRNCTIDYKVERISKFVRWELLGYRKGQRLRSEDIKAHEMHMGFSAEEAHRCKESKSSMFVNKFPLVDMGLTRADNYKYILEEWGMDTKASACAFCPFHKNFFYQYIREHEPETYQAVVGVDHLLRDKNPKPPMDSDLFISRSRKRIEDLTPADCNDAECFE
;
A
#
# COMPACT_ATOMS: atom_id res chain seq x y z
N LYS A 1 -1.03 19.21 11.55
CA LYS A 1 -1.33 17.77 11.65
C LYS A 1 -0.96 17.13 10.31
N SER A 2 0.25 16.59 10.17
CA SER A 2 0.72 16.01 8.92
C SER A 2 0.33 14.53 8.84
N LYS A 3 -0.38 14.15 7.75
CA LYS A 3 -0.48 12.75 7.34
C LYS A 3 0.92 12.25 7.03
N MET A 4 1.28 11.07 7.54
CA MET A 4 2.51 10.39 7.09
C MET A 4 2.45 10.20 5.57
N PRO A 5 3.48 10.61 4.83
CA PRO A 5 3.53 10.39 3.39
C PRO A 5 3.60 8.88 3.12
N ARG A 6 2.96 8.42 2.02
CA ARG A 6 3.03 7.01 1.58
C ARG A 6 4.37 6.68 0.91
N ASN A 7 5.47 6.91 1.60
CA ASN A 7 6.80 6.64 1.05
C ASN A 7 7.03 5.15 0.80
N CYS A 8 6.36 4.27 1.55
CA CYS A 8 6.48 2.82 1.38
C CYS A 8 6.19 2.35 -0.05
N THR A 9 5.23 2.96 -0.76
CA THR A 9 4.96 2.62 -2.16
C THR A 9 6.12 3.00 -3.07
N ILE A 10 6.74 4.16 -2.82
CA ILE A 10 7.89 4.63 -3.60
C ILE A 10 9.11 3.78 -3.28
N ASP A 11 9.46 3.63 -2.01
CA ASP A 11 10.72 3.02 -1.56
C ASP A 11 10.75 1.50 -1.78
N TYR A 12 9.63 0.80 -1.53
CA TYR A 12 9.58 -0.67 -1.56
C TYR A 12 8.96 -1.27 -2.83
N LYS A 13 8.23 -0.48 -3.64
CA LYS A 13 7.63 -0.95 -4.88
C LYS A 13 8.22 -0.24 -6.09
N VAL A 14 7.94 1.05 -6.26
CA VAL A 14 8.29 1.78 -7.49
C VAL A 14 9.79 1.80 -7.74
N GLU A 15 10.59 2.17 -6.74
CA GLU A 15 12.04 2.20 -6.88
C GLU A 15 12.64 0.80 -7.09
N ARG A 16 12.16 -0.20 -6.36
CA ARG A 16 12.67 -1.56 -6.48
C ARG A 16 12.41 -2.16 -7.86
N ILE A 17 11.18 -2.02 -8.36
CA ILE A 17 10.82 -2.47 -9.70
C ILE A 17 11.65 -1.71 -10.76
N SER A 18 11.74 -0.40 -10.64
CA SER A 18 12.52 0.42 -11.59
C SER A 18 14.01 0.06 -11.60
N LYS A 19 14.59 -0.19 -10.43
CA LYS A 19 15.99 -0.63 -10.31
C LYS A 19 16.19 -2.02 -10.90
N PHE A 20 15.30 -2.96 -10.59
CA PHE A 20 15.35 -4.31 -11.12
C PHE A 20 15.29 -4.31 -12.66
N VAL A 21 14.30 -3.65 -13.26
CA VAL A 21 14.18 -3.56 -14.71
C VAL A 21 15.43 -2.91 -15.31
N ARG A 22 15.88 -1.79 -14.74
CA ARG A 22 17.00 -1.03 -15.29
C ARG A 22 18.32 -1.80 -15.20
N TRP A 23 18.62 -2.43 -14.09
CA TRP A 23 19.94 -3.03 -13.85
C TRP A 23 19.98 -4.51 -14.25
N GLU A 24 18.98 -5.29 -13.85
CA GLU A 24 18.98 -6.73 -14.06
C GLU A 24 18.46 -7.12 -15.44
N LEU A 25 17.39 -6.46 -15.91
CA LEU A 25 16.82 -6.84 -17.22
C LEU A 25 17.48 -6.10 -18.38
N LEU A 26 17.77 -4.81 -18.23
CA LEU A 26 18.31 -3.98 -19.32
C LEU A 26 19.83 -3.78 -19.23
N GLY A 27 20.49 -4.24 -18.19
CA GLY A 27 21.94 -4.22 -18.03
C GLY A 27 22.56 -2.84 -17.83
N TYR A 28 21.79 -1.83 -17.37
CA TYR A 28 22.32 -0.50 -17.08
C TYR A 28 23.19 -0.49 -15.83
N ARG A 29 24.22 0.37 -15.83
CA ARG A 29 24.99 0.69 -14.64
C ARG A 29 24.40 1.88 -13.90
N LYS A 30 24.68 2.01 -12.61
CA LYS A 30 24.25 3.16 -11.80
C LYS A 30 24.76 4.47 -12.42
N GLY A 31 23.86 5.44 -12.61
CA GLY A 31 24.19 6.75 -13.21
C GLY A 31 24.19 6.78 -14.75
N GLN A 32 24.12 5.67 -15.42
CA GLN A 32 24.05 5.61 -16.87
C GLN A 32 22.74 6.21 -17.38
N ARG A 33 22.77 7.01 -18.45
CA ARG A 33 21.56 7.55 -19.10
C ARG A 33 20.81 6.44 -19.83
N LEU A 34 19.49 6.54 -19.93
CA LEU A 34 18.67 5.66 -20.74
C LEU A 34 19.03 5.85 -22.23
N ARG A 35 19.08 4.76 -22.97
CA ARG A 35 19.16 4.77 -24.43
C ARG A 35 17.83 5.26 -24.99
N SER A 36 17.87 5.86 -26.19
CA SER A 36 16.66 6.38 -26.84
C SER A 36 15.60 5.32 -27.06
N GLU A 37 16.02 4.08 -27.35
CA GLU A 37 15.17 2.93 -27.57
C GLU A 37 14.42 2.46 -26.30
N ASP A 38 14.95 2.76 -25.11
CA ASP A 38 14.35 2.37 -23.82
C ASP A 38 13.43 3.47 -23.24
N ILE A 39 13.36 4.65 -23.88
CA ILE A 39 12.47 5.73 -23.46
C ILE A 39 11.02 5.37 -23.80
N LYS A 40 10.17 5.24 -22.76
CA LYS A 40 8.75 4.84 -22.91
C LYS A 40 8.56 3.52 -23.69
N ALA A 41 9.55 2.63 -23.67
CA ALA A 41 9.51 1.39 -24.40
C ALA A 41 8.92 0.21 -23.59
N HIS A 42 8.79 0.36 -22.26
CA HIS A 42 8.37 -0.72 -21.37
C HIS A 42 7.01 -0.43 -20.75
N GLU A 43 6.09 -1.39 -20.83
CA GLU A 43 4.77 -1.26 -20.23
C GLU A 43 4.80 -1.67 -18.75
N MET A 44 4.14 -0.88 -17.91
CA MET A 44 3.88 -1.16 -16.51
C MET A 44 2.38 -1.37 -16.31
N HIS A 45 1.97 -2.63 -16.18
CA HIS A 45 0.57 -2.96 -15.94
C HIS A 45 0.21 -2.76 -14.47
N MET A 46 -0.77 -1.89 -14.22
CA MET A 46 -1.25 -1.51 -12.90
C MET A 46 -2.60 -2.19 -12.63
N GLY A 47 -2.69 -2.94 -11.54
CA GLY A 47 -3.91 -3.67 -11.15
C GLY A 47 -4.94 -2.78 -10.45
N PHE A 48 -5.32 -1.65 -11.06
CA PHE A 48 -6.41 -0.81 -10.57
C PHE A 48 -7.74 -1.32 -11.12
N SER A 49 -8.75 -1.45 -10.25
CA SER A 49 -10.11 -1.78 -10.64
C SER A 49 -10.85 -0.56 -11.21
N ALA A 50 -12.00 -0.78 -11.83
CA ALA A 50 -12.78 0.29 -12.48
C ALA A 50 -13.09 1.46 -11.53
N GLU A 51 -13.38 1.18 -10.25
CA GLU A 51 -13.64 2.20 -9.22
C GLU A 51 -12.41 3.06 -8.92
N GLU A 52 -11.22 2.56 -9.23
CA GLU A 52 -9.95 3.26 -9.01
C GLU A 52 -9.47 4.04 -10.25
N ALA A 53 -10.29 4.19 -11.29
CA ALA A 53 -9.94 4.89 -12.53
C ALA A 53 -9.37 6.30 -12.30
N HIS A 54 -9.83 6.99 -11.25
CA HIS A 54 -9.30 8.31 -10.84
C HIS A 54 -7.80 8.29 -10.45
N ARG A 55 -7.23 7.11 -10.20
CA ARG A 55 -5.80 6.90 -9.88
C ARG A 55 -4.95 6.67 -11.12
N CYS A 56 -5.55 6.42 -12.27
CA CYS A 56 -4.86 6.19 -13.53
C CYS A 56 -4.14 7.45 -13.98
N LYS A 57 -2.82 7.40 -13.96
CA LYS A 57 -1.96 8.52 -14.35
C LYS A 57 -0.79 8.02 -15.16
N GLU A 58 -0.29 8.89 -16.02
CA GLU A 58 0.95 8.62 -16.74
C GLU A 58 2.11 8.31 -15.79
N SER A 59 3.03 7.49 -16.28
CA SER A 59 4.26 7.20 -15.55
C SER A 59 5.16 8.43 -15.44
N LYS A 60 5.61 8.74 -14.24
CA LYS A 60 6.65 9.75 -14.01
C LYS A 60 8.04 9.26 -14.43
N SER A 61 8.24 7.96 -14.59
CA SER A 61 9.47 7.39 -15.11
C SER A 61 9.55 7.59 -16.61
N SER A 62 10.73 8.00 -17.12
CA SER A 62 10.98 8.09 -18.55
C SER A 62 11.03 6.72 -19.25
N MET A 63 11.15 5.63 -18.50
CA MET A 63 11.29 4.27 -19.00
C MET A 63 9.94 3.58 -19.27
N PHE A 64 8.90 3.90 -18.47
CA PHE A 64 7.65 3.18 -18.47
C PHE A 64 6.48 3.94 -19.10
N VAL A 65 5.58 3.18 -19.72
CA VAL A 65 4.21 3.58 -20.03
C VAL A 65 3.27 2.78 -19.12
N ASN A 66 2.43 3.45 -18.33
CA ASN A 66 1.46 2.77 -17.49
C ASN A 66 0.27 2.29 -18.34
N LYS A 67 -0.18 1.07 -18.06
CA LYS A 67 -1.39 0.44 -18.61
C LYS A 67 -2.31 0.02 -17.48
N PHE A 68 -3.60 0.08 -17.73
CA PHE A 68 -4.62 -0.17 -16.71
C PHE A 68 -5.65 -1.21 -17.21
N PRO A 69 -5.24 -2.46 -17.48
CA PRO A 69 -6.07 -3.43 -18.18
C PRO A 69 -7.41 -3.71 -17.50
N LEU A 70 -7.47 -3.74 -16.16
CA LEU A 70 -8.73 -3.99 -15.45
C LEU A 70 -9.70 -2.82 -15.57
N VAL A 71 -9.19 -1.58 -15.60
CA VAL A 71 -10.00 -0.38 -15.86
C VAL A 71 -10.49 -0.36 -17.29
N ASP A 72 -9.62 -0.69 -18.25
CA ASP A 72 -9.95 -0.76 -19.67
C ASP A 72 -11.04 -1.81 -19.96
N MET A 73 -11.05 -2.91 -19.21
CA MET A 73 -12.07 -3.96 -19.28
C MET A 73 -13.31 -3.66 -18.43
N GLY A 74 -13.32 -2.56 -17.66
CA GLY A 74 -14.44 -2.21 -16.78
C GLY A 74 -14.61 -3.13 -15.57
N LEU A 75 -13.58 -3.90 -15.20
CA LEU A 75 -13.66 -4.87 -14.10
C LEU A 75 -13.63 -4.17 -12.74
N THR A 76 -14.64 -4.46 -11.93
CA THR A 76 -14.78 -3.95 -10.58
C THR A 76 -13.93 -4.77 -9.59
N ARG A 77 -13.79 -4.27 -8.36
CA ARG A 77 -13.16 -5.05 -7.27
C ARG A 77 -13.94 -6.33 -6.98
N ALA A 78 -15.27 -6.27 -7.03
CA ALA A 78 -16.13 -7.44 -6.83
C ALA A 78 -15.92 -8.50 -7.91
N ASP A 79 -15.80 -8.09 -9.19
CA ASP A 79 -15.51 -9.01 -10.29
C ASP A 79 -14.16 -9.70 -10.11
N ASN A 80 -13.14 -8.94 -9.74
CA ASN A 80 -11.80 -9.48 -9.50
C ASN A 80 -11.78 -10.45 -8.32
N TYR A 81 -12.49 -10.12 -7.21
CA TYR A 81 -12.62 -11.01 -6.06
C TYR A 81 -13.32 -12.31 -6.43
N LYS A 82 -14.45 -12.21 -7.13
CA LYS A 82 -15.22 -13.37 -7.62
C LYS A 82 -14.36 -14.27 -8.49
N TYR A 83 -13.63 -13.70 -9.45
CA TYR A 83 -12.73 -14.45 -10.33
C TYR A 83 -11.64 -15.22 -9.54
N ILE A 84 -10.97 -14.55 -8.59
CA ILE A 84 -9.92 -15.19 -7.79
C ILE A 84 -10.50 -16.31 -6.91
N LEU A 85 -11.70 -16.11 -6.35
CA LEU A 85 -12.36 -17.11 -5.53
C LEU A 85 -12.81 -18.32 -6.36
N GLU A 86 -13.40 -18.11 -7.54
CA GLU A 86 -13.95 -19.16 -8.40
C GLU A 86 -12.84 -19.95 -9.11
N GLU A 87 -11.83 -19.27 -9.66
CA GLU A 87 -10.79 -19.90 -10.46
C GLU A 87 -9.64 -20.47 -9.63
N TRP A 88 -9.33 -19.84 -8.49
CA TRP A 88 -8.15 -20.19 -7.71
C TRP A 88 -8.49 -20.67 -6.29
N GLY A 89 -9.76 -20.62 -5.89
CA GLY A 89 -10.21 -21.00 -4.54
C GLY A 89 -9.64 -20.12 -3.44
N MET A 90 -9.16 -18.92 -3.76
CA MET A 90 -8.50 -18.03 -2.82
C MET A 90 -9.47 -16.97 -2.31
N ASP A 91 -9.79 -17.02 -1.01
CA ASP A 91 -10.49 -15.94 -0.31
C ASP A 91 -9.49 -14.81 -0.01
N THR A 92 -9.40 -13.83 -0.91
CA THR A 92 -8.49 -12.69 -0.77
C THR A 92 -9.17 -11.52 -0.09
N LYS A 93 -8.71 -11.18 1.10
CA LYS A 93 -9.07 -9.92 1.78
C LYS A 93 -8.15 -8.80 1.28
N ALA A 94 -8.41 -7.56 1.73
CA ALA A 94 -7.62 -6.41 1.31
C ALA A 94 -6.12 -6.64 1.52
N SER A 95 -5.31 -6.57 0.46
CA SER A 95 -3.85 -6.69 0.54
C SER A 95 -3.25 -5.39 1.06
N ALA A 96 -3.18 -5.25 2.37
CA ALA A 96 -2.56 -4.12 3.02
C ALA A 96 -1.61 -4.58 4.12
N CYS A 97 -0.50 -3.89 4.28
CA CYS A 97 0.45 -4.13 5.36
C CYS A 97 -0.24 -3.90 6.72
N ALA A 98 -0.11 -4.82 7.67
CA ALA A 98 -0.71 -4.72 9.00
C ALA A 98 -0.34 -3.42 9.74
N PHE A 99 0.85 -2.87 9.47
CA PHE A 99 1.35 -1.62 10.05
C PHE A 99 0.93 -0.37 9.28
N CYS A 100 0.00 -0.46 8.34
CA CYS A 100 -0.38 0.67 7.48
C CYS A 100 -1.17 1.71 8.27
N PRO A 101 -0.70 2.97 8.40
CA PRO A 101 -1.42 4.02 9.14
C PRO A 101 -2.69 4.50 8.41
N PHE A 102 -3.00 3.91 7.26
CA PHE A 102 -4.20 4.20 6.49
C PHE A 102 -5.32 3.18 6.71
N HIS A 103 -5.08 2.14 7.51
CA HIS A 103 -6.17 1.28 7.96
C HIS A 103 -7.21 2.08 8.73
N LYS A 104 -8.46 1.66 8.60
CA LYS A 104 -9.51 2.08 9.52
C LYS A 104 -9.33 1.35 10.86
N ASN A 105 -9.85 1.92 11.94
CA ASN A 105 -9.66 1.34 13.27
C ASN A 105 -10.29 -0.05 13.41
N PHE A 106 -11.38 -0.32 12.68
CA PHE A 106 -12.00 -1.65 12.62
C PHE A 106 -11.01 -2.77 12.26
N PHE A 107 -10.02 -2.48 11.40
CA PHE A 107 -9.00 -3.47 11.05
C PHE A 107 -8.23 -3.97 12.27
N TYR A 108 -7.90 -3.10 13.22
CA TYR A 108 -7.17 -3.49 14.42
C TYR A 108 -8.01 -4.32 15.39
N GLN A 109 -9.32 -4.07 15.44
CA GLN A 109 -10.25 -4.93 16.16
C GLN A 109 -10.33 -6.31 15.50
N TYR A 110 -10.45 -6.37 14.18
CA TYR A 110 -10.48 -7.62 13.43
C TYR A 110 -9.24 -8.49 13.68
N ILE A 111 -8.03 -7.93 13.54
CA ILE A 111 -6.79 -8.71 13.77
C ILE A 111 -6.61 -9.09 15.24
N ARG A 112 -7.14 -8.30 16.17
CA ARG A 112 -7.15 -8.65 17.60
C ARG A 112 -7.92 -9.95 17.87
N GLU A 113 -9.04 -10.13 17.17
CA GLU A 113 -9.94 -11.29 17.34
C GLU A 113 -9.48 -12.50 16.52
N HIS A 114 -8.95 -12.30 15.31
CA HIS A 114 -8.70 -13.38 14.36
C HIS A 114 -7.21 -13.66 14.12
N GLU A 115 -6.33 -12.70 14.39
CA GLU A 115 -4.89 -12.80 14.12
C GLU A 115 -4.07 -12.23 15.29
N PRO A 116 -4.12 -12.85 16.49
CA PRO A 116 -3.53 -12.29 17.71
C PRO A 116 -2.02 -12.04 17.61
N GLU A 117 -1.28 -12.86 16.87
CA GLU A 117 0.17 -12.64 16.65
C GLU A 117 0.43 -11.39 15.83
N THR A 118 -0.32 -11.19 14.74
CA THR A 118 -0.26 -9.99 13.92
C THR A 118 -0.62 -8.76 14.75
N TYR A 119 -1.66 -8.86 15.60
CA TYR A 119 -2.07 -7.79 16.50
C TYR A 119 -0.94 -7.39 17.47
N GLN A 120 -0.30 -8.36 18.12
CA GLN A 120 0.81 -8.07 19.04
C GLN A 120 1.99 -7.41 18.33
N ALA A 121 2.30 -7.85 17.13
CA ALA A 121 3.35 -7.21 16.31
C ALA A 121 3.00 -5.74 16.01
N VAL A 122 1.73 -5.43 15.68
CA VAL A 122 1.26 -4.06 15.44
C VAL A 122 1.35 -3.21 16.69
N VAL A 123 0.93 -3.73 17.84
CA VAL A 123 1.05 -3.06 19.15
C VAL A 123 2.53 -2.74 19.45
N GLY A 124 3.43 -3.70 19.23
CA GLY A 124 4.86 -3.50 19.44
C GLY A 124 5.43 -2.37 18.57
N VAL A 125 5.05 -2.30 17.30
CA VAL A 125 5.47 -1.21 16.40
C VAL A 125 4.86 0.13 16.83
N ASP A 126 3.59 0.15 17.25
CA ASP A 126 2.92 1.35 17.73
C ASP A 126 3.61 1.94 18.98
N HIS A 127 4.09 1.08 19.90
CA HIS A 127 4.90 1.51 21.05
C HIS A 127 6.27 2.04 20.60
N LEU A 128 6.96 1.33 19.71
CA LEU A 128 8.28 1.78 19.21
C LEU A 128 8.24 3.14 18.54
N LEU A 129 7.14 3.49 17.86
CA LEU A 129 6.97 4.79 17.23
C LEU A 129 6.95 5.94 18.23
N ARG A 130 6.44 5.71 19.45
CA ARG A 130 6.42 6.71 20.53
C ARG A 130 7.71 6.73 21.33
N ASP A 131 8.22 5.57 21.71
CA ASP A 131 9.41 5.43 22.57
C ASP A 131 10.69 5.91 21.86
N LYS A 132 10.72 5.76 20.54
CA LYS A 132 11.85 6.16 19.70
C LYS A 132 11.51 7.36 18.84
N ASN A 133 10.64 8.26 19.30
CA ASN A 133 10.38 9.51 18.56
C ASN A 133 11.70 10.23 18.30
N PRO A 134 12.29 10.04 17.11
CA PRO A 134 13.74 10.06 17.02
C PRO A 134 14.31 11.38 16.60
N LYS A 135 13.54 12.42 16.33
CA LYS A 135 14.16 13.71 15.96
C LYS A 135 13.17 14.88 16.00
N PRO A 136 13.55 16.02 16.59
CA PRO A 136 12.95 17.30 16.25
C PRO A 136 12.96 17.49 14.71
N PRO A 137 11.88 18.00 14.07
CA PRO A 137 10.88 18.85 14.71
C PRO A 137 9.50 18.20 14.86
N MET A 138 9.38 16.97 15.30
CA MET A 138 8.06 16.37 15.54
C MET A 138 7.68 16.57 17.01
N ASP A 139 6.98 17.65 17.30
CA ASP A 139 6.49 18.01 18.64
C ASP A 139 5.26 17.19 19.08
N SER A 140 4.95 16.09 18.40
CA SER A 140 3.77 15.29 18.71
C SER A 140 4.02 13.80 18.55
N ASP A 141 3.42 13.01 19.43
CA ASP A 141 3.45 11.56 19.35
C ASP A 141 2.89 11.06 18.01
N LEU A 142 3.50 10.01 17.50
CA LEU A 142 3.05 9.31 16.31
C LEU A 142 2.14 8.15 16.70
N PHE A 143 1.05 8.00 15.97
CA PHE A 143 0.08 6.92 16.14
C PHE A 143 -0.16 6.23 14.79
N ILE A 144 -0.31 4.91 14.83
CA ILE A 144 -0.74 4.13 13.67
C ILE A 144 -2.26 4.31 13.46
N SER A 145 -3.03 4.36 14.55
CA SER A 145 -4.49 4.48 14.48
C SER A 145 -4.95 5.85 13.94
N ARG A 146 -6.09 5.86 13.24
CA ARG A 146 -6.72 7.09 12.76
C ARG A 146 -7.24 7.99 13.88
N SER A 147 -7.71 7.39 14.97
CA SER A 147 -8.20 8.09 16.16
C SER A 147 -7.08 8.70 17.01
N ARG A 148 -5.80 8.42 16.67
CA ARG A 148 -4.63 8.87 17.45
C ARG A 148 -4.66 8.42 18.90
N LYS A 149 -5.12 7.20 19.09
CA LYS A 149 -5.02 6.44 20.33
C LYS A 149 -4.03 5.32 20.13
N ARG A 150 -3.51 4.77 21.21
CA ARG A 150 -2.77 3.51 21.14
C ARG A 150 -3.67 2.43 20.57
N ILE A 151 -3.09 1.48 19.85
CA ILE A 151 -3.85 0.37 19.25
C ILE A 151 -4.60 -0.42 20.34
N GLU A 152 -3.98 -0.61 21.50
CA GLU A 152 -4.57 -1.32 22.65
C GLU A 152 -5.70 -0.55 23.35
N ASP A 153 -5.71 0.79 23.24
CA ASP A 153 -6.73 1.67 23.84
C ASP A 153 -7.93 1.92 22.90
N LEU A 154 -7.96 1.29 21.73
CA LEU A 154 -9.09 1.40 20.81
C LEU A 154 -10.33 0.74 21.39
N THR A 155 -11.40 1.51 21.48
CA THR A 155 -12.71 1.04 21.91
C THR A 155 -13.59 0.67 20.72
N PRO A 156 -14.67 -0.13 20.91
CA PRO A 156 -15.64 -0.39 19.86
C PRO A 156 -16.22 0.88 19.22
N ALA A 157 -16.36 1.96 19.99
CA ALA A 157 -16.84 3.24 19.46
C ALA A 157 -15.84 3.89 18.49
N ASP A 158 -14.53 3.65 18.67
CA ASP A 158 -13.50 4.12 17.75
C ASP A 158 -13.47 3.30 16.44
N CYS A 159 -14.09 2.13 16.43
CA CYS A 159 -14.06 1.14 15.35
C CYS A 159 -15.38 1.10 14.54
N ASN A 160 -16.30 2.04 14.78
CA ASN A 160 -17.59 2.11 14.05
C ASN A 160 -17.46 2.52 12.58
N ASP A 161 -16.25 2.57 12.05
CA ASP A 161 -15.95 2.81 10.63
C ASP A 161 -15.96 1.49 9.81
N ALA A 162 -16.97 0.64 10.06
CA ALA A 162 -17.08 -0.74 9.55
C ALA A 162 -17.12 -0.91 8.02
N GLU A 163 -17.22 0.15 7.24
CA GLU A 163 -17.13 0.13 5.77
C GLU A 163 -15.71 -0.18 5.27
N CYS A 164 -14.98 -1.06 5.95
CA CYS A 164 -13.57 -1.30 5.68
C CYS A 164 -13.29 -2.31 4.59
N PHE A 165 -14.27 -3.12 4.24
CA PHE A 165 -14.11 -4.23 3.30
C PHE A 165 -14.89 -4.04 1.99
N GLU A 166 -15.45 -2.84 1.76
CA GLU A 166 -15.99 -2.45 0.45
C GLU A 166 -14.92 -1.88 -0.47
#